data_4dbc7d83eaaf24095b865f7c649afffe
#
_entry.id   4dbc7d83eaaf24095b865f7c649afffe
#
_cell.length_a   1.000
_cell.length_b   1.000
_cell.length_c   1.000
_cell.angle_alpha   90.00
_cell.angle_beta   90.00
_cell.angle_gamma   90.00
#
_symmetry.space_group_name_H-M   'P 1'
#
loop_
_entity.id
_entity.type
_entity.pdbx_description
1 polymer ?
#
loop_
_entity_poly.entity_id
_entity_poly.type
_entity_poly.pdbx_seq_one_letter_code
_entity_poly.pdbx_strand_id
1 'polypeptide(L)'
;MCRSILTMIFYIRHTTKNNDKNMTQHYRLLTREEIARLEAQHCIASDWSGVEVADNFRTDYIHHARFSGKVRLGVFEKEFTLAGGMTKHSGVYYATLHNVTVGDNCYIENVKNYIANYEIGHDTFIENVDIILVDCHSRFGNGVEVSVLNETGGREVIIHDRLSAHQAYIMALYRHRPVLIDKMRKIIESYAESHASDTGTIGSHVMIVNAGYIKNVRIGDYCQIEGTGRLKNGSINSNEHAPVHIGYGVICDDFIISSGSHVEDGTMLTRCFVGQACHLGHTYSASDSLFFSNCQEE
;
A
#
# COMPACT_ATOMS: atom_id res chain seq x y z
N MET A 1 -12.89 30.76 20.48
CA MET A 1 -11.97 30.40 19.37
C MET A 1 -10.70 29.67 19.82
N CYS A 2 -10.10 29.99 20.95
CA CYS A 2 -8.82 29.33 21.38
C CYS A 2 -8.97 27.88 21.91
N ARG A 3 -10.14 27.50 22.44
CA ARG A 3 -10.38 26.14 22.97
C ARG A 3 -10.57 25.07 21.87
N SER A 4 -11.12 25.44 20.71
CA SER A 4 -11.34 24.48 19.62
C SER A 4 -10.03 24.08 18.92
N ILE A 5 -9.04 24.95 18.85
CA ILE A 5 -7.73 24.66 18.25
C ILE A 5 -6.93 23.71 19.16
N LEU A 6 -7.03 23.86 20.49
CA LEU A 6 -6.38 22.95 21.44
C LEU A 6 -7.00 21.55 21.40
N THR A 7 -8.30 21.44 21.19
CA THR A 7 -9.01 20.14 21.04
C THR A 7 -8.59 19.43 19.77
N MET A 8 -8.31 20.16 18.68
CA MET A 8 -7.81 19.61 17.43
C MET A 8 -6.38 19.04 17.56
N ILE A 9 -5.53 19.70 18.35
CA ILE A 9 -4.16 19.20 18.64
C ILE A 9 -4.20 17.95 19.51
N PHE A 10 -5.20 17.82 20.42
CA PHE A 10 -5.39 16.62 21.25
C PHE A 10 -5.95 15.43 20.45
N TYR A 11 -6.72 15.65 19.38
CA TYR A 11 -7.26 14.56 18.56
C TYR A 11 -6.18 13.82 17.77
N ILE A 12 -5.07 14.48 17.45
CA ILE A 12 -3.90 13.84 16.80
C ILE A 12 -3.16 12.92 17.78
N ARG A 13 -3.31 13.11 19.09
CA ARG A 13 -2.57 12.34 20.12
C ARG A 13 -3.23 11.04 20.58
N HIS A 14 -4.51 10.78 20.30
CA HIS A 14 -5.27 9.74 20.98
C HIS A 14 -5.89 8.62 20.13
N THR A 15 -5.53 8.48 18.86
CA THR A 15 -6.02 7.35 18.03
C THR A 15 -4.91 6.49 17.43
N THR A 16 -3.90 6.15 18.25
CA THR A 16 -3.02 5.03 17.96
C THR A 16 -3.37 3.86 18.89
N LYS A 17 -4.49 3.23 18.63
CA LYS A 17 -4.69 1.81 18.92
C LYS A 17 -5.22 1.21 17.64
N ASN A 18 -4.30 0.90 16.73
CA ASN A 18 -4.52 -0.18 15.80
C ASN A 18 -4.76 -1.41 16.67
N ASN A 19 -5.95 -1.98 16.58
CA ASN A 19 -6.16 -3.35 16.99
C ASN A 19 -5.46 -4.25 15.96
N ASP A 20 -4.14 -4.22 15.96
CA ASP A 20 -3.37 -5.33 15.44
C ASP A 20 -3.65 -6.52 16.38
N LYS A 21 -4.66 -7.28 16.01
CA LYS A 21 -4.67 -8.69 16.35
C LYS A 21 -3.55 -9.34 15.52
N ASN A 22 -2.32 -9.01 15.83
CA ASN A 22 -1.18 -9.86 15.56
C ASN A 22 -1.39 -11.12 16.40
N MET A 23 -2.12 -12.09 15.83
CA MET A 23 -1.84 -13.47 16.19
C MET A 23 -0.37 -13.63 15.81
N THR A 24 0.48 -13.82 16.80
CA THR A 24 1.90 -14.13 16.62
C THR A 24 1.95 -15.47 15.90
N GLN A 25 1.92 -15.41 14.55
CA GLN A 25 2.06 -16.59 13.72
C GLN A 25 3.46 -17.15 14.00
N HIS A 26 3.51 -18.40 14.45
CA HIS A 26 4.78 -19.05 14.73
C HIS A 26 5.38 -19.52 13.42
N TYR A 27 6.62 -19.09 13.13
CA TYR A 27 7.36 -19.49 11.95
C TYR A 27 8.51 -20.41 12.33
N ARG A 28 8.75 -21.44 11.53
CA ARG A 28 9.86 -22.38 11.66
C ARG A 28 10.67 -22.46 10.37
N LEU A 29 11.87 -22.97 10.47
CA LEU A 29 12.67 -23.29 9.29
C LEU A 29 12.09 -24.49 8.54
N LEU A 30 12.33 -24.54 7.23
CA LEU A 30 12.01 -25.68 6.39
C LEU A 30 12.80 -26.91 6.82
N THR A 31 12.15 -28.08 6.76
CA THR A 31 12.82 -29.36 6.89
C THR A 31 13.53 -29.76 5.60
N ARG A 32 14.49 -30.67 5.67
CA ARG A 32 15.19 -31.18 4.48
C ARG A 32 14.25 -31.83 3.45
N GLU A 33 13.18 -32.49 3.93
CA GLU A 33 12.18 -33.10 3.05
C GLU A 33 11.35 -32.05 2.33
N GLU A 34 10.95 -30.98 3.02
CA GLU A 34 10.23 -29.86 2.42
C GLU A 34 11.08 -29.14 1.37
N ILE A 35 12.36 -28.90 1.66
CA ILE A 35 13.31 -28.33 0.69
C ILE A 35 13.39 -29.21 -0.56
N ALA A 36 13.59 -30.53 -0.40
CA ALA A 36 13.67 -31.45 -1.54
C ALA A 36 12.40 -31.47 -2.38
N ARG A 37 11.20 -31.35 -1.76
CA ARG A 37 9.93 -31.23 -2.48
C ARG A 37 9.83 -29.91 -3.24
N LEU A 38 10.19 -28.79 -2.63
CA LEU A 38 10.18 -27.48 -3.26
C LEU A 38 11.17 -27.43 -4.46
N GLU A 39 12.35 -28.03 -4.32
CA GLU A 39 13.31 -28.15 -5.44
C GLU A 39 12.75 -29.01 -6.58
N ALA A 40 12.07 -30.11 -6.26
CA ALA A 40 11.37 -30.94 -7.26
C ALA A 40 10.21 -30.19 -7.97
N GLN A 41 9.63 -29.17 -7.32
CA GLN A 41 8.62 -28.25 -7.87
C GLN A 41 9.25 -27.04 -8.58
N HIS A 42 10.54 -27.11 -8.90
CA HIS A 42 11.33 -26.05 -9.55
C HIS A 42 11.44 -24.74 -8.75
N CYS A 43 11.39 -24.83 -7.43
CA CYS A 43 11.68 -23.71 -6.56
C CYS A 43 13.18 -23.60 -6.28
N ILE A 44 13.67 -22.39 -6.14
CA ILE A 44 15.09 -22.09 -5.91
C ILE A 44 15.20 -21.05 -4.80
N ALA A 45 16.10 -21.25 -3.85
CA ALA A 45 16.46 -20.23 -2.90
C ALA A 45 17.96 -19.91 -2.98
N SER A 46 18.34 -18.64 -2.79
CA SER A 46 19.73 -18.26 -2.63
C SER A 46 20.34 -18.87 -1.37
N ASP A 47 19.53 -18.97 -0.32
CA ASP A 47 19.82 -19.66 0.94
C ASP A 47 18.50 -20.12 1.58
N TRP A 48 18.30 -21.44 1.70
CA TRP A 48 17.13 -22.01 2.32
C TRP A 48 17.00 -21.69 3.82
N SER A 49 18.07 -21.33 4.49
CA SER A 49 18.04 -20.90 5.89
C SER A 49 17.33 -19.55 6.11
N GLY A 50 17.18 -18.74 5.05
CA GLY A 50 16.42 -17.51 5.04
C GLY A 50 14.93 -17.69 4.82
N VAL A 51 14.45 -18.92 4.52
CA VAL A 51 13.04 -19.20 4.26
C VAL A 51 12.42 -19.84 5.50
N GLU A 52 11.48 -19.11 6.11
CA GLU A 52 10.69 -19.54 7.27
C GLU A 52 9.25 -19.84 6.83
N VAL A 53 8.61 -20.83 7.43
CA VAL A 53 7.24 -21.23 7.08
C VAL A 53 6.38 -21.38 8.33
N ALA A 54 5.07 -21.19 8.20
CA ALA A 54 4.12 -21.44 9.29
C ALA A 54 4.13 -22.92 9.68
N ASP A 55 3.74 -23.23 10.92
CA ASP A 55 3.79 -24.61 11.46
C ASP A 55 3.03 -25.63 10.59
N ASN A 56 1.88 -25.25 10.03
CA ASN A 56 1.03 -26.09 9.19
C ASN A 56 1.27 -25.90 7.69
N PHE A 57 2.44 -25.36 7.31
CA PHE A 57 2.78 -25.13 5.91
C PHE A 57 2.78 -26.43 5.09
N ARG A 58 2.28 -26.33 3.85
CA ARG A 58 2.29 -27.40 2.85
C ARG A 58 3.01 -26.94 1.60
N THR A 59 3.91 -27.78 1.09
CA THR A 59 4.70 -27.47 -0.12
C THR A 59 3.88 -27.57 -1.41
N ASP A 60 2.72 -28.24 -1.41
CA ASP A 60 1.94 -28.61 -2.60
C ASP A 60 1.54 -27.42 -3.49
N TYR A 61 1.51 -26.22 -2.94
CA TYR A 61 1.01 -25.00 -3.60
C TYR A 61 2.11 -23.96 -3.91
N ILE A 62 3.36 -24.41 -3.96
CA ILE A 62 4.51 -23.52 -4.28
C ILE A 62 5.24 -24.10 -5.48
N HIS A 63 5.16 -23.43 -6.62
CA HIS A 63 5.78 -23.90 -7.87
C HIS A 63 6.54 -22.79 -8.59
N HIS A 64 7.71 -23.12 -9.14
CA HIS A 64 8.53 -22.21 -9.94
C HIS A 64 8.82 -20.87 -9.21
N ALA A 65 8.95 -20.91 -7.90
CA ALA A 65 9.22 -19.73 -7.08
C ALA A 65 10.73 -19.57 -6.80
N ARG A 66 11.18 -18.32 -6.75
CA ARG A 66 12.54 -17.98 -6.35
C ARG A 66 12.51 -17.17 -5.07
N PHE A 67 13.33 -17.58 -4.11
CA PHE A 67 13.42 -16.92 -2.80
C PHE A 67 14.80 -16.35 -2.57
N SER A 68 14.88 -15.14 -2.00
CA SER A 68 16.14 -14.55 -1.57
C SER A 68 15.93 -13.64 -0.35
N GLY A 69 16.99 -13.49 0.46
CA GLY A 69 16.88 -12.79 1.74
C GLY A 69 15.97 -13.53 2.71
N LYS A 70 15.27 -12.79 3.57
CA LYS A 70 14.34 -13.35 4.55
C LYS A 70 12.94 -13.45 3.96
N VAL A 71 12.45 -14.67 3.74
CA VAL A 71 11.11 -14.93 3.23
C VAL A 71 10.31 -15.73 4.25
N ARG A 72 9.08 -15.30 4.53
CA ARG A 72 8.14 -15.99 5.40
C ARG A 72 6.89 -16.37 4.62
N LEU A 73 6.47 -17.62 4.71
CA LEU A 73 5.29 -18.12 4.01
C LEU A 73 4.25 -18.63 5.01
N GLY A 74 3.02 -18.15 4.86
CA GLY A 74 1.87 -18.61 5.62
C GLY A 74 1.35 -19.96 5.15
N VAL A 75 0.12 -20.29 5.54
CA VAL A 75 -0.60 -21.50 5.15
C VAL A 75 -1.50 -21.23 3.95
N PHE A 76 -1.58 -22.15 2.98
CA PHE A 76 -2.36 -21.99 1.75
C PHE A 76 -3.44 -23.07 1.67
N GLU A 77 -4.69 -22.71 2.04
CA GLU A 77 -5.81 -23.65 2.09
C GLU A 77 -7.06 -23.14 1.35
N LYS A 78 -7.02 -21.92 0.82
CA LYS A 78 -8.19 -21.26 0.23
C LYS A 78 -8.24 -21.44 -1.29
N GLU A 79 -9.45 -21.57 -1.81
CA GLU A 79 -9.75 -21.44 -3.23
C GLU A 79 -10.38 -20.08 -3.52
N PHE A 80 -9.88 -19.38 -4.52
CA PHE A 80 -10.44 -18.16 -5.05
C PHE A 80 -11.32 -18.48 -6.24
N THR A 81 -12.55 -18.00 -6.24
CA THR A 81 -13.46 -18.13 -7.39
C THR A 81 -13.43 -16.83 -8.19
N LEU A 82 -12.98 -16.92 -9.43
CA LEU A 82 -12.91 -15.80 -10.36
C LEU A 82 -14.20 -15.64 -11.17
N ALA A 83 -14.32 -14.52 -11.90
CA ALA A 83 -15.38 -14.29 -12.84
C ALA A 83 -15.44 -15.46 -13.86
N GLY A 84 -16.65 -15.90 -14.18
CA GLY A 84 -16.85 -17.06 -15.06
C GLY A 84 -16.77 -18.43 -14.38
N GLY A 85 -16.55 -18.49 -13.05
CA GLY A 85 -16.58 -19.71 -12.24
C GLY A 85 -15.27 -20.51 -12.24
N MET A 86 -14.18 -19.96 -12.73
CA MET A 86 -12.85 -20.55 -12.61
C MET A 86 -12.36 -20.46 -11.17
N THR A 87 -11.78 -21.54 -10.64
CA THR A 87 -11.17 -21.55 -9.31
C THR A 87 -9.65 -21.61 -9.38
N LYS A 88 -8.99 -20.91 -8.44
CA LYS A 88 -7.53 -20.92 -8.27
C LYS A 88 -7.22 -21.17 -6.79
N HIS A 89 -6.34 -22.10 -6.51
CA HIS A 89 -5.91 -22.41 -5.15
C HIS A 89 -4.84 -21.43 -4.68
N SER A 90 -4.95 -20.93 -3.43
CA SER A 90 -3.93 -20.11 -2.79
C SER A 90 -2.55 -20.76 -2.88
N GLY A 91 -1.51 -19.95 -3.01
CA GLY A 91 -0.14 -20.44 -3.20
C GLY A 91 0.76 -19.42 -3.88
N VAL A 92 1.97 -19.83 -4.21
CA VAL A 92 2.96 -18.99 -4.91
C VAL A 92 3.43 -19.70 -6.18
N TYR A 93 3.18 -19.09 -7.32
CA TYR A 93 3.43 -19.65 -8.64
C TYR A 93 4.18 -18.66 -9.53
N TYR A 94 5.28 -19.08 -10.14
CA TYR A 94 6.05 -18.25 -11.07
C TYR A 94 6.37 -16.85 -10.51
N ALA A 95 6.92 -16.79 -9.30
CA ALA A 95 7.21 -15.53 -8.63
C ALA A 95 8.62 -15.51 -8.03
N THR A 96 9.23 -14.33 -8.01
CA THR A 96 10.49 -14.07 -7.31
C THR A 96 10.21 -13.18 -6.10
N LEU A 97 10.54 -13.66 -4.90
CA LEU A 97 10.31 -12.96 -3.63
C LEU A 97 11.65 -12.67 -2.94
N HIS A 98 11.84 -11.40 -2.54
CA HIS A 98 13.03 -10.93 -1.84
C HIS A 98 12.65 -10.18 -0.57
N ASN A 99 13.02 -10.68 0.61
CA ASN A 99 12.63 -10.08 1.90
C ASN A 99 11.11 -9.85 2.02
N VAL A 100 10.31 -10.89 1.81
CA VAL A 100 8.85 -10.80 1.77
C VAL A 100 8.23 -11.72 2.83
N THR A 101 7.25 -11.19 3.56
CA THR A 101 6.35 -12.00 4.38
C THR A 101 5.03 -12.15 3.65
N VAL A 102 4.61 -13.38 3.37
CA VAL A 102 3.34 -13.72 2.73
C VAL A 102 2.41 -14.28 3.80
N GLY A 103 1.28 -13.63 4.00
CA GLY A 103 0.23 -14.08 4.92
C GLY A 103 -0.49 -15.33 4.47
N ASP A 104 -1.43 -15.80 5.29
CA ASP A 104 -2.21 -17.00 4.99
C ASP A 104 -3.13 -16.80 3.80
N ASN A 105 -3.37 -17.90 3.07
CA ASN A 105 -4.33 -17.95 1.97
C ASN A 105 -4.08 -16.93 0.84
N CYS A 106 -2.86 -16.42 0.70
CA CYS A 106 -2.52 -15.56 -0.41
C CYS A 106 -2.39 -16.35 -1.71
N TYR A 107 -2.75 -15.74 -2.81
CA TYR A 107 -2.47 -16.22 -4.16
C TYR A 107 -1.51 -15.25 -4.86
N ILE A 108 -0.34 -15.72 -5.27
CA ILE A 108 0.66 -14.93 -5.98
C ILE A 108 1.08 -15.69 -7.23
N GLU A 109 0.75 -15.16 -8.40
CA GLU A 109 1.08 -15.82 -9.67
C GLU A 109 1.62 -14.83 -10.70
N ASN A 110 2.58 -15.31 -11.50
CA ASN A 110 3.09 -14.59 -12.68
C ASN A 110 3.62 -13.19 -12.35
N VAL A 111 4.55 -13.12 -11.41
CA VAL A 111 5.30 -11.90 -11.12
C VAL A 111 6.49 -11.84 -12.09
N LYS A 112 6.44 -10.94 -13.06
CA LYS A 112 7.41 -10.88 -14.17
C LYS A 112 8.84 -10.59 -13.72
N ASN A 113 8.99 -9.67 -12.75
CA ASN A 113 10.28 -9.34 -12.17
C ASN A 113 10.40 -9.90 -10.75
N TYR A 114 9.97 -9.14 -9.74
CA TYR A 114 10.02 -9.58 -8.35
C TYR A 114 9.11 -8.75 -7.44
N ILE A 115 8.83 -9.30 -6.25
CA ILE A 115 8.30 -8.58 -5.10
C ILE A 115 9.43 -8.46 -4.07
N ALA A 116 9.71 -7.24 -3.59
CA ALA A 116 10.79 -7.00 -2.63
C ALA A 116 10.41 -6.07 -1.48
N ASN A 117 10.83 -6.46 -0.28
CA ASN A 117 10.68 -5.69 0.95
C ASN A 117 9.21 -5.36 1.27
N TYR A 118 8.35 -6.39 1.28
CA TYR A 118 6.92 -6.24 1.59
C TYR A 118 6.43 -7.26 2.62
N GLU A 119 5.48 -6.80 3.42
CA GLU A 119 4.59 -7.65 4.21
C GLU A 119 3.22 -7.67 3.54
N ILE A 120 2.75 -8.88 3.17
CA ILE A 120 1.49 -9.12 2.47
C ILE A 120 0.52 -9.77 3.47
N GLY A 121 -0.62 -9.14 3.68
CA GLY A 121 -1.68 -9.62 4.55
C GLY A 121 -2.36 -10.87 4.00
N HIS A 122 -3.20 -11.49 4.82
CA HIS A 122 -3.89 -12.73 4.46
C HIS A 122 -4.97 -12.54 3.38
N ASP A 123 -5.35 -13.62 2.71
CA ASP A 123 -6.41 -13.64 1.69
C ASP A 123 -6.19 -12.67 0.51
N THR A 124 -4.95 -12.31 0.25
CA THR A 124 -4.57 -11.35 -0.81
C THR A 124 -4.31 -12.06 -2.13
N PHE A 125 -4.81 -11.49 -3.22
CA PHE A 125 -4.71 -12.02 -4.57
C PHE A 125 -3.84 -11.12 -5.45
N ILE A 126 -2.68 -11.62 -5.90
CA ILE A 126 -1.73 -10.89 -6.76
C ILE A 126 -1.47 -11.72 -8.01
N GLU A 127 -1.84 -11.19 -9.17
CA GLU A 127 -1.69 -11.90 -10.43
C GLU A 127 -1.19 -11.00 -11.54
N ASN A 128 -0.25 -11.51 -12.34
CA ASN A 128 0.26 -10.84 -13.54
C ASN A 128 0.75 -9.42 -13.25
N VAL A 129 1.66 -9.30 -12.31
CA VAL A 129 2.27 -8.02 -11.90
C VAL A 129 3.70 -7.93 -12.39
N ASP A 130 4.12 -6.75 -12.83
CA ASP A 130 5.50 -6.57 -13.30
C ASP A 130 6.48 -6.53 -12.12
N ILE A 131 6.34 -5.55 -11.21
CA ILE A 131 7.23 -5.39 -10.06
C ILE A 131 6.53 -4.69 -8.89
N ILE A 132 6.79 -5.16 -7.68
CA ILE A 132 6.37 -4.51 -6.42
C ILE A 132 7.59 -4.38 -5.51
N LEU A 133 8.02 -3.16 -5.17
CA LEU A 133 9.20 -2.99 -4.33
C LEU A 133 9.17 -1.77 -3.42
N VAL A 134 9.87 -1.88 -2.29
CA VAL A 134 10.39 -0.74 -1.53
C VAL A 134 11.90 -0.72 -1.67
N ASP A 135 12.47 0.39 -2.12
CA ASP A 135 13.91 0.51 -2.42
C ASP A 135 14.67 1.50 -1.54
N CYS A 136 13.97 2.16 -0.61
CA CYS A 136 14.57 3.13 0.31
C CYS A 136 13.72 3.25 1.58
N HIS A 137 14.22 3.99 2.55
CA HIS A 137 13.41 4.43 3.70
C HIS A 137 12.29 5.36 3.22
N SER A 138 11.10 4.79 3.01
CA SER A 138 9.98 5.47 2.38
C SER A 138 8.98 5.98 3.42
N ARG A 139 8.48 7.19 3.21
CA ARG A 139 7.35 7.76 3.97
C ARG A 139 6.00 7.50 3.29
N PHE A 140 6.00 6.77 2.18
CA PHE A 140 4.81 6.37 1.44
C PHE A 140 3.88 7.56 1.10
N GLY A 141 4.45 8.62 0.51
CA GLY A 141 3.70 9.84 0.15
C GLY A 141 3.44 10.81 1.30
N ASN A 142 3.63 10.41 2.56
CA ASN A 142 3.47 11.32 3.68
C ASN A 142 4.63 12.34 3.74
N GLY A 143 4.30 13.62 3.92
CA GLY A 143 5.29 14.69 4.00
C GLY A 143 5.61 15.35 2.65
N VAL A 144 4.95 14.95 1.56
CA VAL A 144 5.11 15.61 0.26
C VAL A 144 4.46 16.99 0.31
N GLU A 145 5.19 18.01 -0.16
CA GLU A 145 4.67 19.38 -0.28
C GLU A 145 3.95 19.58 -1.61
N VAL A 146 2.77 20.18 -1.56
CA VAL A 146 1.90 20.42 -2.70
C VAL A 146 1.59 21.90 -2.86
N SER A 147 1.88 22.48 -4.02
CA SER A 147 1.71 23.92 -4.32
C SER A 147 0.31 24.24 -4.83
N VAL A 148 -0.71 24.06 -3.99
CA VAL A 148 -2.14 24.11 -4.37
C VAL A 148 -2.61 25.46 -4.88
N LEU A 149 -2.13 26.56 -4.30
CA LEU A 149 -2.66 27.91 -4.57
C LEU A 149 -1.66 28.84 -5.29
N ASN A 150 -0.42 28.45 -5.40
CA ASN A 150 0.62 29.31 -5.93
C ASN A 150 1.79 28.49 -6.45
N GLU A 151 1.87 28.32 -7.74
CA GLU A 151 2.96 27.61 -8.42
C GLU A 151 4.35 28.23 -8.16
N THR A 152 4.41 29.51 -7.81
CA THR A 152 5.67 30.20 -7.44
C THR A 152 6.12 29.93 -6.01
N GLY A 153 5.35 29.16 -5.24
CA GLY A 153 5.65 28.75 -3.87
C GLY A 153 5.15 29.72 -2.80
N GLY A 154 5.32 29.31 -1.54
CA GLY A 154 4.98 30.08 -0.35
C GLY A 154 3.63 29.75 0.29
N ARG A 155 2.84 28.82 -0.31
CA ARG A 155 1.56 28.37 0.23
C ARG A 155 1.39 26.85 0.12
N GLU A 156 2.49 26.12 0.22
CA GLU A 156 2.50 24.68 0.13
C GLU A 156 1.71 24.06 1.29
N VAL A 157 0.97 23.03 0.97
CA VAL A 157 0.30 22.12 1.92
C VAL A 157 1.07 20.82 1.95
N ILE A 158 1.39 20.32 3.13
CA ILE A 158 2.05 19.02 3.27
C ILE A 158 0.97 17.95 3.34
N ILE A 159 0.95 17.04 2.37
CA ILE A 159 -0.01 15.94 2.37
C ILE A 159 0.42 14.84 3.34
N HIS A 160 -0.57 14.21 3.97
CA HIS A 160 -0.39 13.09 4.86
C HIS A 160 -1.73 12.35 5.03
N ASP A 161 -1.70 11.09 5.51
CA ASP A 161 -2.88 10.21 5.60
C ASP A 161 -4.08 10.82 6.36
N ARG A 162 -3.82 11.77 7.26
CA ARG A 162 -4.84 12.42 8.09
C ARG A 162 -5.12 13.87 7.69
N LEU A 163 -4.78 14.25 6.48
CA LEU A 163 -5.02 15.61 5.99
C LEU A 163 -6.53 15.89 5.93
N SER A 164 -6.95 17.02 6.47
CA SER A 164 -8.32 17.51 6.37
C SER A 164 -8.36 18.86 5.64
N ALA A 165 -9.52 19.20 5.07
CA ALA A 165 -9.74 20.48 4.41
C ALA A 165 -9.43 21.67 5.33
N HIS A 166 -9.75 21.56 6.64
CA HIS A 166 -9.45 22.59 7.61
C HIS A 166 -7.94 22.79 7.83
N GLN A 167 -7.17 21.70 7.89
CA GLN A 167 -5.71 21.78 8.02
C GLN A 167 -5.10 22.40 6.77
N ALA A 168 -5.52 21.96 5.57
CA ALA A 168 -5.05 22.52 4.32
C ALA A 168 -5.38 24.01 4.21
N TYR A 169 -6.59 24.42 4.55
CA TYR A 169 -7.01 25.82 4.60
C TYR A 169 -6.10 26.67 5.52
N ILE A 170 -5.85 26.18 6.74
CA ILE A 170 -4.98 26.91 7.69
C ILE A 170 -3.55 26.99 7.13
N MET A 171 -3.00 25.90 6.62
CA MET A 171 -1.65 25.90 6.07
C MET A 171 -1.49 26.84 4.87
N ALA A 172 -2.44 26.88 3.96
CA ALA A 172 -2.37 27.70 2.76
C ALA A 172 -2.64 29.19 3.02
N LEU A 173 -3.59 29.54 3.92
CA LEU A 173 -4.10 30.91 4.04
C LEU A 173 -3.64 31.66 5.29
N TYR A 174 -3.22 30.96 6.35
CA TYR A 174 -2.79 31.62 7.60
C TYR A 174 -1.29 31.90 7.66
N ARG A 175 -0.64 32.21 6.54
CA ARG A 175 0.80 32.50 6.46
C ARG A 175 1.23 33.71 7.28
N HIS A 176 0.32 34.62 7.60
CA HIS A 176 0.55 35.70 8.53
C HIS A 176 0.75 35.28 10.00
N ARG A 177 0.59 33.98 10.28
CA ARG A 177 0.84 33.33 11.57
C ARG A 177 1.98 32.31 11.49
N PRO A 178 3.24 32.75 11.24
CA PRO A 178 4.35 31.84 10.95
C PRO A 178 4.59 30.81 12.06
N VAL A 179 4.49 31.24 13.33
CA VAL A 179 4.67 30.32 14.48
C VAL A 179 3.65 29.17 14.48
N LEU A 180 2.40 29.41 14.03
CA LEU A 180 1.38 28.36 13.89
C LEU A 180 1.73 27.39 12.77
N ILE A 181 2.08 27.93 11.61
CA ILE A 181 2.44 27.12 10.44
C ILE A 181 3.67 26.26 10.73
N ASP A 182 4.71 26.81 11.36
CA ASP A 182 5.91 26.07 11.73
C ASP A 182 5.62 24.92 12.72
N LYS A 183 4.72 25.14 13.68
CA LYS A 183 4.28 24.07 14.59
C LYS A 183 3.51 22.98 13.85
N MET A 184 2.62 23.34 12.93
CA MET A 184 1.89 22.37 12.13
C MET A 184 2.85 21.55 11.25
N ARG A 185 3.79 22.19 10.56
CA ARG A 185 4.82 21.52 9.76
C ARG A 185 5.61 20.51 10.60
N LYS A 186 6.09 20.89 11.78
CA LYS A 186 6.83 19.99 12.68
C LYS A 186 6.00 18.77 13.12
N ILE A 187 4.71 18.96 13.39
CA ILE A 187 3.81 17.86 13.77
C ILE A 187 3.63 16.91 12.58
N ILE A 188 3.39 17.43 11.38
CA ILE A 188 3.21 16.61 10.17
C ILE A 188 4.50 15.88 9.82
N GLU A 189 5.66 16.57 9.93
CA GLU A 189 6.97 15.95 9.69
C GLU A 189 7.24 14.80 10.66
N SER A 190 6.97 15.01 11.96
CA SER A 190 7.08 13.94 12.96
C SER A 190 6.12 12.77 12.68
N TYR A 191 4.92 13.07 12.17
CA TYR A 191 3.97 12.04 11.75
C TYR A 191 4.50 11.26 10.54
N ALA A 192 4.96 11.95 9.50
CA ALA A 192 5.50 11.33 8.29
C ALA A 192 6.71 10.43 8.63
N GLU A 193 7.60 10.90 9.50
CA GLU A 193 8.76 10.13 9.95
C GLU A 193 8.36 8.88 10.74
N SER A 194 7.35 8.98 11.60
CA SER A 194 6.85 7.82 12.36
C SER A 194 6.21 6.73 11.50
N HIS A 195 5.88 7.03 10.24
CA HIS A 195 5.31 6.09 9.26
C HIS A 195 6.33 5.66 8.20
N ALA A 196 7.55 6.19 8.27
CA ALA A 196 8.62 5.80 7.36
C ALA A 196 9.11 4.39 7.66
N SER A 197 9.35 3.62 6.61
CA SER A 197 9.83 2.23 6.73
C SER A 197 10.61 1.82 5.48
N ASP A 198 11.51 0.85 5.65
CA ASP A 198 12.19 0.14 4.56
C ASP A 198 11.35 -1.03 4.04
N THR A 199 10.23 -1.33 4.70
CA THR A 199 9.30 -2.41 4.34
C THR A 199 7.91 -1.83 4.07
N GLY A 200 7.35 -2.15 2.91
CA GLY A 200 6.00 -1.80 2.53
C GLY A 200 4.98 -2.79 3.09
N THR A 201 3.72 -2.39 3.11
CA THR A 201 2.62 -3.28 3.50
C THR A 201 1.56 -3.33 2.40
N ILE A 202 1.11 -4.55 2.11
CA ILE A 202 -0.11 -4.83 1.37
C ILE A 202 -1.07 -5.46 2.37
N GLY A 203 -2.21 -4.84 2.57
CA GLY A 203 -3.22 -5.29 3.53
C GLY A 203 -3.82 -6.65 3.21
N SER A 204 -4.80 -7.03 4.00
CA SER A 204 -5.54 -8.28 3.81
C SER A 204 -6.70 -8.10 2.82
N HIS A 205 -7.11 -9.19 2.14
CA HIS A 205 -8.18 -9.17 1.14
C HIS A 205 -7.94 -8.19 -0.03
N VAL A 206 -6.69 -7.88 -0.33
CA VAL A 206 -6.32 -7.00 -1.44
C VAL A 206 -6.31 -7.79 -2.75
N MET A 207 -6.77 -7.17 -3.82
CA MET A 207 -6.68 -7.72 -5.18
C MET A 207 -5.79 -6.82 -6.04
N ILE A 208 -4.71 -7.37 -6.59
CA ILE A 208 -3.80 -6.68 -7.52
C ILE A 208 -3.67 -7.54 -8.78
N VAL A 209 -4.23 -7.07 -9.88
CA VAL A 209 -4.26 -7.84 -11.14
C VAL A 209 -3.79 -6.99 -12.31
N ASN A 210 -2.93 -7.56 -13.14
CA ASN A 210 -2.39 -6.90 -14.35
C ASN A 210 -1.68 -5.56 -14.07
N ALA A 211 -1.10 -5.39 -12.89
CA ALA A 211 -0.45 -4.14 -12.52
C ALA A 211 0.99 -4.07 -13.04
N GLY A 212 1.39 -2.89 -13.49
CA GLY A 212 2.75 -2.61 -13.93
C GLY A 212 3.71 -2.39 -12.75
N TYR A 213 4.08 -1.14 -12.50
CA TYR A 213 5.11 -0.75 -11.57
C TYR A 213 4.54 -0.19 -10.26
N ILE A 214 4.74 -0.91 -9.16
CA ILE A 214 4.35 -0.47 -7.80
C ILE A 214 5.61 -0.29 -6.96
N LYS A 215 5.92 0.97 -6.58
CA LYS A 215 7.15 1.29 -5.86
C LYS A 215 6.89 2.23 -4.68
N ASN A 216 7.36 1.83 -3.50
CA ASN A 216 7.23 2.64 -2.28
C ASN A 216 5.77 3.01 -1.99
N VAL A 217 4.87 2.04 -2.10
CA VAL A 217 3.43 2.23 -1.89
C VAL A 217 2.96 1.37 -0.74
N ARG A 218 2.23 1.96 0.19
CA ARG A 218 1.50 1.24 1.24
C ARG A 218 0.05 1.08 0.82
N ILE A 219 -0.46 -0.15 0.86
CA ILE A 219 -1.80 -0.51 0.41
C ILE A 219 -2.59 -1.05 1.60
N GLY A 220 -3.72 -0.43 1.90
CA GLY A 220 -4.64 -0.85 2.96
C GLY A 220 -5.48 -2.07 2.57
N ASP A 221 -6.26 -2.58 3.54
CA ASP A 221 -7.09 -3.77 3.36
C ASP A 221 -8.19 -3.57 2.31
N TYR A 222 -8.63 -4.67 1.68
CA TYR A 222 -9.75 -4.70 0.72
C TYR A 222 -9.57 -3.78 -0.50
N CYS A 223 -8.36 -3.33 -0.80
CA CYS A 223 -8.07 -2.52 -1.98
C CYS A 223 -8.15 -3.35 -3.27
N GLN A 224 -8.70 -2.77 -4.33
CA GLN A 224 -8.76 -3.37 -5.66
C GLN A 224 -7.94 -2.54 -6.63
N ILE A 225 -6.92 -3.17 -7.25
CA ILE A 225 -6.01 -2.53 -8.21
C ILE A 225 -6.02 -3.38 -9.47
N GLU A 226 -6.54 -2.82 -10.56
CA GLU A 226 -6.68 -3.53 -11.83
C GLU A 226 -5.99 -2.79 -12.97
N GLY A 227 -5.02 -3.43 -13.62
CA GLY A 227 -4.39 -2.92 -14.84
C GLY A 227 -3.61 -1.61 -14.68
N THR A 228 -3.24 -1.25 -13.48
CA THR A 228 -2.53 0.00 -13.17
C THR A 228 -1.18 0.08 -13.87
N GLY A 229 -0.86 1.22 -14.48
CA GLY A 229 0.42 1.45 -15.14
C GLY A 229 1.57 1.68 -14.17
N ARG A 230 1.44 2.66 -13.27
CA ARG A 230 2.47 2.99 -12.27
C ARG A 230 1.87 3.62 -11.02
N LEU A 231 2.27 3.09 -9.88
CA LEU A 231 2.05 3.70 -8.56
C LEU A 231 3.41 3.90 -7.88
N LYS A 232 3.72 5.14 -7.49
CA LYS A 232 5.02 5.46 -6.89
C LYS A 232 4.86 6.43 -5.73
N ASN A 233 5.53 6.10 -4.61
CA ASN A 233 5.60 6.91 -3.40
C ASN A 233 4.23 7.36 -2.92
N GLY A 234 3.42 6.42 -2.41
CA GLY A 234 2.05 6.72 -2.02
C GLY A 234 1.48 5.84 -0.92
N SER A 235 0.35 6.29 -0.38
CA SER A 235 -0.49 5.53 0.55
C SER A 235 -1.90 5.39 -0.02
N ILE A 236 -2.42 4.17 0.04
CA ILE A 236 -3.81 3.85 -0.29
C ILE A 236 -4.48 3.37 0.99
N ASN A 237 -5.27 4.24 1.61
CA ASN A 237 -5.87 4.02 2.93
C ASN A 237 -7.23 3.30 2.81
N SER A 238 -7.24 2.14 2.17
CA SER A 238 -8.41 1.28 1.98
C SER A 238 -8.78 0.51 3.25
N ASN A 239 -10.04 0.13 3.39
CA ASN A 239 -10.53 -0.73 4.47
C ASN A 239 -11.83 -1.45 4.05
N GLU A 240 -12.26 -2.43 4.87
CA GLU A 240 -13.43 -3.27 4.60
C GLU A 240 -14.72 -2.50 4.30
N HIS A 241 -14.98 -1.43 5.05
CA HIS A 241 -16.24 -0.67 4.93
C HIS A 241 -16.22 0.36 3.80
N ALA A 242 -15.05 0.72 3.34
CA ALA A 242 -14.82 1.73 2.31
C ALA A 242 -13.60 1.37 1.47
N PRO A 243 -13.69 0.32 0.64
CA PRO A 243 -12.60 -0.12 -0.21
C PRO A 243 -12.24 0.95 -1.25
N VAL A 244 -10.97 0.98 -1.62
CA VAL A 244 -10.45 1.82 -2.70
C VAL A 244 -10.37 1.01 -3.97
N HIS A 245 -10.80 1.60 -5.09
CA HIS A 245 -10.66 1.03 -6.42
C HIS A 245 -9.73 1.86 -7.30
N ILE A 246 -8.78 1.21 -7.97
CA ILE A 246 -7.84 1.85 -8.91
C ILE A 246 -7.90 1.08 -10.23
N GLY A 247 -8.29 1.77 -11.29
CA GLY A 247 -8.55 1.22 -12.60
C GLY A 247 -7.34 1.09 -13.51
N TYR A 248 -7.61 0.74 -14.76
CA TYR A 248 -6.61 0.44 -15.78
C TYR A 248 -5.83 1.68 -16.22
N GLY A 249 -4.53 1.52 -16.44
CA GLY A 249 -3.69 2.59 -16.98
C GLY A 249 -3.45 3.77 -16.02
N VAL A 250 -3.92 3.68 -14.79
CA VAL A 250 -3.71 4.74 -13.78
C VAL A 250 -2.23 4.93 -13.49
N ILE A 251 -1.81 6.18 -13.39
CA ILE A 251 -0.44 6.59 -13.05
C ILE A 251 -0.51 7.57 -11.88
N CYS A 252 0.05 7.20 -10.74
CA CYS A 252 0.12 8.05 -9.56
C CYS A 252 1.56 8.15 -9.03
N ASP A 253 2.04 9.39 -8.89
CA ASP A 253 3.33 9.70 -8.28
C ASP A 253 3.13 10.68 -7.10
N ASP A 254 3.74 10.40 -5.94
CA ASP A 254 3.66 11.25 -4.74
C ASP A 254 2.21 11.50 -4.30
N PHE A 255 1.51 10.45 -3.90
CA PHE A 255 0.07 10.52 -3.71
C PHE A 255 -0.41 9.95 -2.38
N ILE A 256 -1.58 10.40 -1.95
CA ILE A 256 -2.37 9.77 -0.89
C ILE A 256 -3.80 9.61 -1.38
N ILE A 257 -4.33 8.38 -1.31
CA ILE A 257 -5.72 8.06 -1.64
C ILE A 257 -6.40 7.52 -0.39
N SER A 258 -7.47 8.19 0.03
CA SER A 258 -8.23 7.83 1.22
C SER A 258 -9.36 6.85 0.90
N SER A 259 -9.91 6.24 1.95
CA SER A 259 -10.91 5.17 1.86
C SER A 259 -12.15 5.53 1.04
N GLY A 260 -12.70 4.53 0.36
CA GLY A 260 -13.92 4.64 -0.45
C GLY A 260 -13.76 5.43 -1.74
N SER A 261 -12.53 5.73 -2.14
CA SER A 261 -12.31 6.49 -3.36
C SER A 261 -12.13 5.58 -4.57
N HIS A 262 -12.62 6.06 -5.72
CA HIS A 262 -12.49 5.43 -7.02
C HIS A 262 -11.63 6.30 -7.92
N VAL A 263 -10.57 5.71 -8.47
CA VAL A 263 -9.68 6.35 -9.45
C VAL A 263 -9.82 5.56 -10.74
N GLU A 264 -10.55 6.13 -11.69
CA GLU A 264 -10.94 5.43 -12.93
C GLU A 264 -9.82 5.37 -13.97
N ASP A 265 -10.07 4.62 -15.02
CA ASP A 265 -9.09 4.26 -16.04
C ASP A 265 -8.37 5.46 -16.67
N GLY A 266 -7.06 5.34 -16.81
CA GLY A 266 -6.22 6.35 -17.46
C GLY A 266 -5.98 7.62 -16.65
N THR A 267 -6.43 7.68 -15.42
CA THR A 267 -6.21 8.83 -14.53
C THR A 267 -4.73 9.00 -14.19
N MET A 268 -4.25 10.24 -14.24
CA MET A 268 -2.86 10.60 -13.90
C MET A 268 -2.81 11.62 -12.77
N LEU A 269 -2.18 11.24 -11.66
CA LEU A 269 -2.03 12.09 -10.48
C LEU A 269 -0.55 12.30 -10.14
N THR A 270 -0.17 13.54 -9.89
CA THR A 270 1.19 13.88 -9.45
C THR A 270 1.12 14.86 -8.28
N ARG A 271 1.70 14.50 -7.12
CA ARG A 271 1.61 15.26 -5.87
C ARG A 271 0.17 15.61 -5.52
N CYS A 272 -0.66 14.59 -5.37
CA CYS A 272 -2.08 14.76 -5.11
C CYS A 272 -2.54 14.08 -3.81
N PHE A 273 -3.50 14.70 -3.17
CA PHE A 273 -4.25 14.12 -2.06
C PHE A 273 -5.70 13.87 -2.52
N VAL A 274 -6.14 12.63 -2.44
CA VAL A 274 -7.52 12.21 -2.71
C VAL A 274 -8.19 11.84 -1.39
N GLY A 275 -9.15 12.64 -0.98
CA GLY A 275 -9.92 12.47 0.26
C GLY A 275 -10.86 11.28 0.20
N GLN A 276 -11.66 11.10 1.25
CA GLN A 276 -12.59 9.97 1.35
C GLN A 276 -13.74 10.08 0.36
N ALA A 277 -14.15 8.93 -0.19
CA ALA A 277 -15.30 8.82 -1.10
C ALA A 277 -15.23 9.78 -2.29
N CYS A 278 -14.03 10.03 -2.81
CA CYS A 278 -13.85 10.79 -4.04
C CYS A 278 -13.97 9.86 -5.26
N HIS A 279 -14.49 10.41 -6.34
CA HIS A 279 -14.57 9.73 -7.63
C HIS A 279 -13.85 10.59 -8.69
N LEU A 280 -12.73 10.07 -9.20
CA LEU A 280 -11.97 10.70 -10.28
C LEU A 280 -12.24 9.92 -11.56
N GLY A 281 -12.87 10.58 -12.52
CA GLY A 281 -13.35 9.97 -13.77
C GLY A 281 -12.25 9.52 -14.72
N HIS A 282 -12.64 8.95 -15.84
CA HIS A 282 -11.72 8.39 -16.82
C HIS A 282 -10.80 9.46 -17.43
N THR A 283 -9.53 9.10 -17.59
CA THR A 283 -8.51 9.97 -18.24
C THR A 283 -8.31 11.33 -17.55
N TYR A 284 -8.73 11.45 -16.30
CA TYR A 284 -8.53 12.66 -15.51
C TYR A 284 -7.04 12.89 -15.23
N SER A 285 -6.59 14.13 -15.29
CA SER A 285 -5.20 14.48 -15.01
C SER A 285 -5.11 15.63 -14.03
N ALA A 286 -4.37 15.43 -12.94
CA ALA A 286 -4.15 16.45 -11.93
C ALA A 286 -2.70 16.46 -11.42
N SER A 287 -2.21 17.66 -11.17
CA SER A 287 -0.95 17.90 -10.47
C SER A 287 -1.17 18.90 -9.36
N ASP A 288 -0.41 18.74 -8.27
CA ASP A 288 -0.43 19.66 -7.12
C ASP A 288 -1.85 19.97 -6.60
N SER A 289 -2.68 18.92 -6.48
CA SER A 289 -4.11 19.07 -6.23
C SER A 289 -4.57 18.34 -4.96
N LEU A 290 -5.55 18.93 -4.29
CA LEU A 290 -6.17 18.35 -3.10
C LEU A 290 -7.68 18.17 -3.35
N PHE A 291 -8.11 16.92 -3.44
CA PHE A 291 -9.53 16.55 -3.52
C PHE A 291 -10.01 16.19 -2.12
N PHE A 292 -10.96 16.94 -1.58
CA PHE A 292 -11.53 16.62 -0.28
C PHE A 292 -12.80 15.79 -0.39
N SER A 293 -13.19 15.19 0.73
CA SER A 293 -14.24 14.15 0.79
C SER A 293 -15.47 14.42 -0.08
N ASN A 294 -15.94 13.38 -0.78
CA ASN A 294 -17.07 13.39 -1.70
C ASN A 294 -16.86 14.30 -2.93
N CYS A 295 -15.62 14.53 -3.34
CA CYS A 295 -15.34 15.19 -4.61
C CYS A 295 -15.66 14.24 -5.76
N GLN A 296 -16.31 14.76 -6.80
CA GLN A 296 -16.65 14.03 -8.00
C GLN A 296 -16.16 14.85 -9.19
N GLU A 297 -15.26 14.26 -9.97
CA GLU A 297 -14.64 14.85 -11.17
C GLU A 297 -14.86 13.88 -12.33
N GLU A 298 -15.42 14.39 -13.44
CA GLU A 298 -15.74 13.62 -14.66
C GLU A 298 -14.73 13.89 -15.79
#